data_414cac83f438da1982a552d999fb3fb8
#
_entry.id   414cac83f438da1982a552d999fb3fb8
#
_cell.length_a   1.000
_cell.length_b   1.000
_cell.length_c   1.000
_cell.angle_alpha   90.00
_cell.angle_beta   90.00
_cell.angle_gamma   90.00
#
_symmetry.space_group_name_H-M   'P 1'
#
loop_
_entity.id
_entity.type
_entity.pdbx_description
1 polymer ?
#
loop_
_entity_poly.entity_id
_entity_poly.type
_entity_poly.pdbx_seq_one_letter_code
_entity_poly.pdbx_strand_id
1 'polypeptide(L)'
;NSGPIRSQGGTKYLDRNITITPQFQPSSPVRIRLYFSKTEFDALDADPVSGISSINDIRILKNNDGCGNVVSGATSLINPVYAEVHTTNSSYVVQANISSFSTFYFGSSNLTLPLNLISFSGKKIDNNVELKWETETERNTDYFEIERNTGEGFVSIGTVPAGFNTNTRSFYNYTDANINWQSASILNYRLKII
;
A
#
# COMPACT_ATOMS: atom_id res chain seq x y z
N ASN A 1 -0.57 5.85 25.87
CA ASN A 1 -1.03 4.48 25.65
C ASN A 1 -0.11 3.83 24.63
N SER A 2 0.84 3.03 25.10
CA SER A 2 1.64 2.14 24.27
C SER A 2 0.77 0.93 23.91
N GLY A 3 -0.02 1.03 22.87
CA GLY A 3 -0.77 -0.09 22.31
C GLY A 3 0.14 -1.06 21.57
N PRO A 4 -0.35 -2.26 21.21
CA PRO A 4 0.36 -3.18 20.36
C PRO A 4 0.50 -2.58 18.96
N ILE A 5 1.46 -3.09 18.18
CA ILE A 5 1.57 -2.79 16.76
C ILE A 5 0.31 -3.31 16.07
N ARG A 6 -0.16 -2.55 15.10
CA ARG A 6 -1.26 -2.94 14.23
C ARG A 6 -0.76 -3.30 12.83
N SER A 7 -1.60 -3.99 12.10
CA SER A 7 -1.36 -4.33 10.71
C SER A 7 -2.63 -4.14 9.90
N GLN A 8 -2.50 -3.51 8.75
CA GLN A 8 -3.58 -3.40 7.76
C GLN A 8 -2.98 -3.43 6.36
N GLY A 9 -3.51 -4.26 5.47
CA GLY A 9 -2.99 -4.42 4.12
C GLY A 9 -1.51 -4.81 4.05
N GLY A 10 -1.01 -5.60 5.01
CA GLY A 10 0.42 -5.96 5.12
C GLY A 10 1.31 -4.90 5.75
N THR A 11 0.85 -3.67 5.89
CA THR A 11 1.61 -2.58 6.53
C THR A 11 1.54 -2.68 8.03
N LYS A 12 2.71 -2.64 8.68
CA LYS A 12 2.83 -2.54 10.14
C LYS A 12 2.94 -1.08 10.55
N TYR A 13 2.21 -0.71 11.59
CA TYR A 13 2.19 0.66 12.11
C TYR A 13 1.93 0.69 13.61
N LEU A 14 2.28 1.80 14.27
CA LEU A 14 2.01 2.01 15.69
C LEU A 14 0.52 2.13 15.95
N ASP A 15 0.02 1.54 17.03
CA ASP A 15 -1.35 1.75 17.52
C ASP A 15 -1.52 3.16 18.12
N ARG A 16 -1.08 4.13 17.35
CA ARG A 16 -1.14 5.56 17.68
C ARG A 16 -1.48 6.34 16.44
N ASN A 17 -2.39 7.28 16.59
CA ASN A 17 -2.62 8.30 15.58
C ASN A 17 -2.58 9.69 16.22
N ILE A 18 -2.35 10.68 15.37
CA ILE A 18 -2.44 12.09 15.74
C ILE A 18 -3.36 12.76 14.71
N THR A 19 -4.54 13.14 15.15
CA THR A 19 -5.49 13.87 14.31
C THR A 19 -5.38 15.36 14.60
N ILE A 20 -5.15 16.13 13.54
CA ILE A 20 -5.11 17.59 13.61
C ILE A 20 -6.23 18.12 12.71
N THR A 21 -7.20 18.78 13.33
CA THR A 21 -8.34 19.40 12.64
C THR A 21 -8.20 20.92 12.77
N PRO A 22 -7.61 21.59 11.78
CA PRO A 22 -7.48 23.04 11.81
C PRO A 22 -8.78 23.71 11.47
N GLN A 23 -8.97 24.95 11.89
CA GLN A 23 -10.10 25.77 11.45
C GLN A 23 -10.06 26.03 9.93
N PHE A 24 -8.85 26.23 9.40
CA PHE A 24 -8.58 26.35 7.97
C PHE A 24 -7.33 25.54 7.61
N GLN A 25 -7.35 24.89 6.46
CA GLN A 25 -6.16 24.22 5.94
C GLN A 25 -5.09 25.26 5.55
N PRO A 26 -3.80 24.95 5.71
CA PRO A 26 -2.74 25.88 5.37
C PRO A 26 -2.70 26.16 3.86
N SER A 27 -2.48 27.40 3.48
CA SER A 27 -2.34 27.83 2.08
C SER A 27 -0.97 27.51 1.47
N SER A 28 0.00 27.17 2.31
CA SER A 28 1.35 26.77 1.93
C SER A 28 1.84 25.65 2.85
N PRO A 29 2.82 24.83 2.42
CA PRO A 29 3.35 23.75 3.25
C PRO A 29 3.86 24.22 4.59
N VAL A 30 3.48 23.52 5.67
CA VAL A 30 3.93 23.77 7.04
C VAL A 30 4.76 22.61 7.54
N ARG A 31 5.72 22.91 8.41
CA ARG A 31 6.52 21.89 9.08
C ARG A 31 5.86 21.45 10.36
N ILE A 32 5.68 20.15 10.51
CA ILE A 32 5.18 19.53 11.73
C ILE A 32 6.27 18.70 12.40
N ARG A 33 6.16 18.56 13.73
CA ARG A 33 6.93 17.62 14.55
C ARG A 33 5.97 16.68 15.23
N LEU A 34 6.17 15.39 15.03
CA LEU A 34 5.34 14.35 15.62
C LEU A 34 6.22 13.48 16.52
N TYR A 35 5.70 13.16 17.71
CA TYR A 35 6.43 12.46 18.75
C TYR A 35 5.76 11.11 19.06
N PHE A 36 6.57 10.09 19.30
CA PHE A 36 6.14 8.79 19.80
C PHE A 36 7.22 8.24 20.75
N SER A 37 6.85 7.31 21.62
CA SER A 37 7.77 6.80 22.63
C SER A 37 8.78 5.82 22.04
N LYS A 38 9.93 5.67 22.74
CA LYS A 38 10.90 4.64 22.37
C LYS A 38 10.30 3.24 22.43
N THR A 39 9.46 2.95 23.43
CA THR A 39 8.79 1.65 23.58
C THR A 39 7.91 1.30 22.36
N GLU A 40 7.22 2.30 21.79
CA GLU A 40 6.41 2.11 20.58
C GLU A 40 7.31 1.80 19.37
N PHE A 41 8.43 2.51 19.24
CA PHE A 41 9.39 2.25 18.18
C PHE A 41 10.02 0.85 18.31
N ASP A 42 10.51 0.49 19.51
CA ASP A 42 11.15 -0.79 19.77
C ASP A 42 10.20 -1.97 19.43
N ALA A 43 8.90 -1.77 19.59
CA ALA A 43 7.92 -2.77 19.18
C ALA A 43 7.85 -2.97 17.67
N LEU A 44 7.95 -1.90 16.87
CA LEU A 44 8.02 -1.99 15.41
C LEU A 44 9.34 -2.58 14.93
N ASP A 45 10.46 -2.19 15.54
CA ASP A 45 11.80 -2.71 15.25
C ASP A 45 11.89 -4.22 15.54
N ALA A 46 11.25 -4.68 16.59
CA ALA A 46 11.22 -6.10 16.97
C ALA A 46 10.29 -6.95 16.06
N ASP A 47 9.40 -6.36 15.27
CA ASP A 47 8.53 -7.09 14.36
C ASP A 47 9.27 -7.41 13.05
N PRO A 48 9.56 -8.70 12.74
CA PRO A 48 10.42 -9.08 11.61
C PRO A 48 9.83 -8.75 10.23
N VAL A 49 8.53 -8.46 10.17
CA VAL A 49 7.86 -8.09 8.91
C VAL A 49 7.55 -6.60 8.82
N SER A 50 7.96 -5.81 9.81
CA SER A 50 7.76 -4.36 9.79
C SER A 50 8.61 -3.66 8.73
N GLY A 51 9.79 -4.21 8.43
CA GLY A 51 10.79 -3.59 7.57
C GLY A 51 11.43 -2.33 8.20
N ILE A 52 11.32 -2.19 9.53
CA ILE A 52 11.89 -1.08 10.31
C ILE A 52 13.04 -1.62 11.14
N SER A 53 14.21 -1.04 11.00
CA SER A 53 15.42 -1.33 11.77
C SER A 53 16.08 -0.07 12.32
N SER A 54 15.63 1.09 11.87
CA SER A 54 16.10 2.39 12.34
C SER A 54 15.00 3.43 12.31
N ILE A 55 15.19 4.53 13.03
CA ILE A 55 14.24 5.66 13.03
C ILE A 55 14.07 6.26 11.61
N ASN A 56 15.07 6.12 10.74
CA ASN A 56 15.02 6.63 9.37
C ASN A 56 14.11 5.79 8.46
N ASP A 57 13.73 4.58 8.88
CA ASP A 57 12.79 3.73 8.15
C ASP A 57 11.33 4.11 8.43
N ILE A 58 11.10 4.90 9.48
CA ILE A 58 9.76 5.39 9.81
C ILE A 58 9.22 6.28 8.71
N ARG A 59 7.98 6.03 8.36
CA ARG A 59 7.18 6.87 7.45
C ARG A 59 5.93 7.36 8.18
N ILE A 60 5.48 8.54 7.77
CA ILE A 60 4.24 9.11 8.26
C ILE A 60 3.15 8.75 7.24
N LEU A 61 2.14 8.04 7.70
CA LEU A 61 0.98 7.69 6.91
C LEU A 61 -0.11 8.72 7.22
N LYS A 62 -0.41 9.56 6.25
CA LYS A 62 -1.47 10.56 6.34
C LYS A 62 -2.73 10.01 5.69
N ASN A 63 -3.83 9.93 6.44
CA ASN A 63 -5.09 9.42 5.94
C ASN A 63 -6.22 10.45 6.13
N ASN A 64 -7.01 10.65 5.09
CA ASN A 64 -8.14 11.58 5.08
C ASN A 64 -9.49 10.90 5.35
N ASP A 65 -9.56 9.58 5.44
CA ASP A 65 -10.81 8.81 5.61
C ASP A 65 -11.30 8.71 7.07
N GLY A 66 -10.64 9.40 8.01
CA GLY A 66 -10.98 9.33 9.43
C GLY A 66 -10.42 8.08 10.13
N CYS A 67 -10.80 7.90 11.40
CA CYS A 67 -10.27 6.84 12.25
C CYS A 67 -10.70 5.45 11.77
N GLY A 68 -9.76 4.54 11.58
CA GLY A 68 -10.02 3.12 11.31
C GLY A 68 -9.43 2.56 10.02
N ASN A 69 -9.20 3.37 9.00
CA ASN A 69 -8.56 2.96 7.75
C ASN A 69 -7.20 3.61 7.60
N VAL A 70 -6.17 3.03 8.22
CA VAL A 70 -4.80 3.54 8.12
C VAL A 70 -4.24 3.39 6.72
N VAL A 71 -4.61 2.29 6.06
CA VAL A 71 -4.19 1.94 4.71
C VAL A 71 -5.42 1.89 3.81
N SER A 72 -5.63 2.93 3.04
CA SER A 72 -6.73 3.05 2.07
C SER A 72 -6.25 3.83 0.84
N GLY A 73 -7.07 3.91 -0.20
CA GLY A 73 -6.78 4.76 -1.36
C GLY A 73 -6.57 6.25 -1.02
N ALA A 74 -7.09 6.71 0.13
CA ALA A 74 -6.89 8.07 0.63
C ALA A 74 -5.62 8.24 1.49
N THR A 75 -4.83 7.19 1.71
CA THR A 75 -3.58 7.25 2.48
C THR A 75 -2.44 7.74 1.60
N SER A 76 -1.73 8.75 2.06
CA SER A 76 -0.48 9.22 1.46
C SER A 76 0.71 8.95 2.39
N LEU A 77 1.81 8.51 1.78
CA LEU A 77 3.07 8.28 2.47
C LEU A 77 3.88 9.57 2.47
N ILE A 78 4.32 10.00 3.64
CA ILE A 78 5.17 11.16 3.80
C ILE A 78 6.52 10.72 4.35
N ASN A 79 7.58 11.02 3.61
CA ASN A 79 8.94 10.81 4.09
C ASN A 79 9.29 11.93 5.08
N PRO A 80 9.72 11.60 6.30
CA PRO A 80 10.25 12.60 7.21
C PRO A 80 11.46 13.32 6.58
N VAL A 81 11.53 14.62 6.78
CA VAL A 81 12.71 15.42 6.41
C VAL A 81 13.80 15.36 7.48
N TYR A 82 13.43 14.89 8.66
CA TYR A 82 14.32 14.73 9.81
C TYR A 82 13.70 13.72 10.79
N ALA A 83 14.54 12.87 11.38
CA ALA A 83 14.15 11.93 12.41
C ALA A 83 15.31 11.79 13.42
N GLU A 84 15.00 11.83 14.70
CA GLU A 84 16.00 11.67 15.77
C GLU A 84 15.41 11.06 17.05
N VAL A 85 16.30 10.57 17.91
CA VAL A 85 15.98 10.19 19.28
C VAL A 85 16.01 11.45 20.15
N HIS A 86 14.90 11.75 20.81
CA HIS A 86 14.87 12.82 21.80
C HIS A 86 15.33 12.27 23.16
N THR A 87 16.57 12.56 23.54
CA THR A 87 17.26 11.91 24.66
C THR A 87 16.65 12.23 26.04
N THR A 88 15.98 13.37 26.19
CA THR A 88 15.48 13.83 27.50
C THR A 88 14.28 13.04 28.01
N ASN A 89 13.44 12.47 27.14
CA ASN A 89 12.19 11.80 27.52
C ASN A 89 11.97 10.45 26.83
N SER A 90 13.03 9.77 26.39
CA SER A 90 12.97 8.47 25.72
C SER A 90 11.90 8.42 24.62
N SER A 91 11.86 9.46 23.79
CA SER A 91 10.94 9.57 22.69
C SER A 91 11.69 9.75 21.35
N TYR A 92 11.00 9.42 20.29
CA TYR A 92 11.43 9.74 18.94
C TYR A 92 10.65 10.93 18.41
N VAL A 93 11.29 11.73 17.58
CA VAL A 93 10.64 12.81 16.84
C VAL A 93 10.87 12.64 15.35
N VAL A 94 9.83 12.82 14.58
CA VAL A 94 9.88 12.89 13.12
C VAL A 94 9.33 14.23 12.67
N GLN A 95 10.02 14.89 11.73
CA GLN A 95 9.58 16.14 11.14
C GLN A 95 9.20 15.92 9.68
N ALA A 96 8.14 16.57 9.25
CA ALA A 96 7.72 16.53 7.86
C ALA A 96 7.13 17.87 7.43
N ASN A 97 7.22 18.15 6.13
CA ASN A 97 6.47 19.23 5.50
C ASN A 97 5.15 18.67 4.97
N ILE A 98 4.04 19.28 5.34
CA ILE A 98 2.70 18.88 4.94
C ILE A 98 1.96 20.04 4.31
N SER A 99 1.15 19.77 3.29
CA SER A 99 0.30 20.75 2.62
C SER A 99 -1.12 20.80 3.19
N SER A 100 -1.50 19.83 4.01
CA SER A 100 -2.81 19.81 4.69
C SER A 100 -2.75 18.95 5.93
N PHE A 101 -3.58 19.27 6.91
CA PHE A 101 -3.77 18.49 8.13
C PHE A 101 -4.79 17.39 7.94
N SER A 102 -4.66 16.32 8.71
CA SER A 102 -5.53 15.14 8.73
C SER A 102 -5.17 14.25 9.94
N THR A 103 -5.38 12.94 9.81
CA THR A 103 -4.90 11.93 10.75
C THR A 103 -3.57 11.37 10.27
N PHE A 104 -2.59 11.31 11.17
CA PHE A 104 -1.24 10.84 10.93
C PHE A 104 -0.97 9.59 11.75
N TYR A 105 -0.40 8.57 11.13
CA TYR A 105 0.08 7.34 11.74
C TYR A 105 1.57 7.16 11.45
N PHE A 106 2.21 6.22 12.13
CA PHE A 106 3.65 5.95 11.99
C PHE A 106 3.84 4.48 11.65
N GLY A 107 4.50 4.20 10.57
CA GLY A 107 4.72 2.84 10.10
C GLY A 107 5.89 2.73 9.15
N SER A 108 5.98 1.58 8.49
CA SER A 108 7.02 1.31 7.51
C SER A 108 6.71 1.92 6.14
N SER A 109 7.74 1.94 5.29
CA SER A 109 7.59 2.28 3.87
C SER A 109 6.88 1.19 3.06
N ASN A 110 6.72 -0.01 3.64
CA ASN A 110 6.04 -1.13 3.01
C ASN A 110 4.51 -0.94 3.07
N LEU A 111 4.07 0.20 2.53
CA LEU A 111 2.68 0.36 2.17
C LEU A 111 2.42 -0.50 0.95
N THR A 112 1.97 -1.72 1.16
CA THR A 112 1.11 -2.35 0.17
C THR A 112 -0.23 -1.63 0.26
N LEU A 113 -0.31 -0.42 -0.27
CA LEU A 113 -1.62 0.18 -0.51
C LEU A 113 -2.33 -0.75 -1.48
N PRO A 114 -3.56 -1.17 -1.18
CA PRO A 114 -4.29 -1.98 -2.11
C PRO A 114 -4.35 -1.22 -3.43
N LEU A 115 -3.83 -1.86 -4.47
CA LEU A 115 -4.14 -1.48 -5.84
C LEU A 115 -5.67 -1.39 -5.93
N ASN A 116 -6.19 -0.27 -6.34
CA ASN A 116 -7.61 -0.14 -6.59
C ASN A 116 -7.90 -0.71 -7.96
N LEU A 117 -8.23 -2.02 -8.00
CA LEU A 117 -8.65 -2.71 -9.21
C LEU A 117 -10.11 -2.31 -9.51
N ILE A 118 -10.31 -1.56 -10.60
CA ILE A 118 -11.64 -1.12 -11.02
C ILE A 118 -12.38 -2.26 -11.72
N SER A 119 -11.67 -2.99 -12.60
CA SER A 119 -12.25 -4.08 -13.37
C SER A 119 -11.20 -5.13 -13.72
N PHE A 120 -11.67 -6.38 -13.83
CA PHE A 120 -10.92 -7.47 -14.43
C PHE A 120 -11.92 -8.32 -15.24
N SER A 121 -11.63 -8.51 -16.50
CA SER A 121 -12.52 -9.23 -17.43
C SER A 121 -11.74 -10.10 -18.40
N GLY A 122 -12.40 -11.17 -18.88
CA GLY A 122 -11.85 -12.06 -19.89
C GLY A 122 -12.85 -12.27 -21.02
N LYS A 123 -12.38 -12.28 -22.26
CA LYS A 123 -13.18 -12.55 -23.44
C LYS A 123 -12.51 -13.61 -24.31
N LYS A 124 -13.26 -14.66 -24.64
CA LYS A 124 -12.82 -15.66 -25.60
C LYS A 124 -12.82 -15.07 -27.02
N ILE A 125 -11.69 -15.22 -27.70
CA ILE A 125 -11.51 -14.83 -29.11
C ILE A 125 -10.82 -16.01 -29.81
N ASP A 126 -11.56 -16.75 -30.60
CA ASP A 126 -11.10 -17.98 -31.26
C ASP A 126 -10.50 -18.99 -30.25
N ASN A 127 -9.23 -19.32 -30.40
CA ASN A 127 -8.49 -20.21 -29.50
C ASN A 127 -7.72 -19.46 -28.40
N ASN A 128 -8.03 -18.18 -28.19
CA ASN A 128 -7.36 -17.36 -27.17
C ASN A 128 -8.38 -16.82 -26.17
N VAL A 129 -7.87 -16.34 -25.03
CA VAL A 129 -8.62 -15.49 -24.10
C VAL A 129 -7.88 -14.16 -23.97
N GLU A 130 -8.55 -13.08 -24.30
CA GLU A 130 -8.07 -11.72 -24.04
C GLU A 130 -8.53 -11.30 -22.65
N LEU A 131 -7.57 -11.06 -21.76
CA LEU A 131 -7.78 -10.52 -20.42
C LEU A 131 -7.53 -9.02 -20.43
N LYS A 132 -8.40 -8.26 -19.75
CA LYS A 132 -8.27 -6.81 -19.59
C LYS A 132 -8.56 -6.44 -18.15
N TRP A 133 -7.78 -5.50 -17.64
CA TRP A 133 -8.04 -4.93 -16.33
C TRP A 133 -7.67 -3.45 -16.28
N GLU A 134 -8.24 -2.78 -15.31
CA GLU A 134 -8.11 -1.37 -15.09
C GLU A 134 -7.84 -1.12 -13.61
N THR A 135 -6.87 -0.27 -13.33
CA THR A 135 -6.53 0.19 -12.00
C THR A 135 -6.78 1.69 -11.88
N GLU A 136 -7.22 2.16 -10.72
CA GLU A 136 -7.40 3.59 -10.45
C GLU A 136 -6.09 4.22 -9.98
N THR A 137 -5.41 3.52 -9.07
CA THR A 137 -4.11 3.92 -8.53
C THR A 137 -3.25 2.70 -8.31
N GLU A 138 -1.95 2.87 -8.45
CA GLU A 138 -0.95 1.83 -8.15
C GLU A 138 0.11 2.41 -7.22
N ARG A 139 0.50 1.64 -6.22
CA ARG A 139 1.53 2.01 -5.26
C ARG A 139 2.41 0.80 -4.96
N ASN A 140 3.71 0.94 -5.20
CA ASN A 140 4.68 -0.15 -5.03
C ASN A 140 4.23 -1.45 -5.71
N THR A 141 3.54 -1.33 -6.85
CA THR A 141 3.11 -2.46 -7.65
C THR A 141 4.12 -2.66 -8.75
N ASP A 142 4.86 -3.75 -8.68
CA ASP A 142 5.94 -4.04 -9.62
C ASP A 142 5.38 -4.66 -10.90
N TYR A 143 4.56 -5.70 -10.74
CA TYR A 143 3.90 -6.36 -11.86
C TYR A 143 2.63 -7.11 -11.44
N PHE A 144 1.82 -7.46 -12.43
CA PHE A 144 0.71 -8.37 -12.31
C PHE A 144 1.14 -9.76 -12.78
N GLU A 145 0.97 -10.76 -11.95
CA GLU A 145 1.10 -12.15 -12.34
C GLU A 145 -0.29 -12.69 -12.72
N ILE A 146 -0.41 -13.21 -13.93
CA ILE A 146 -1.65 -13.77 -14.44
C ILE A 146 -1.63 -15.25 -14.17
N GLU A 147 -2.65 -15.74 -13.47
CA GLU A 147 -2.80 -17.15 -13.16
C GLU A 147 -4.07 -17.70 -13.77
N ARG A 148 -3.96 -18.92 -14.30
CA ARG A 148 -5.06 -19.67 -14.89
C ARG A 148 -5.27 -20.97 -14.14
N ASN A 149 -6.55 -21.35 -13.95
CA ASN A 149 -6.95 -22.65 -13.42
C ASN A 149 -7.80 -23.37 -14.46
N THR A 150 -7.39 -24.60 -14.80
CA THR A 150 -8.09 -25.53 -15.71
C THR A 150 -8.84 -26.65 -14.97
N GLY A 151 -8.85 -26.63 -13.62
CA GLY A 151 -9.44 -27.64 -12.75
C GLY A 151 -8.50 -28.22 -11.69
N GLU A 152 -7.17 -28.09 -11.87
CA GLU A 152 -6.15 -28.66 -10.98
C GLU A 152 -5.48 -27.62 -10.06
N GLY A 153 -5.94 -26.39 -10.08
CA GLY A 153 -5.39 -25.26 -9.33
C GLY A 153 -4.91 -24.13 -10.23
N PHE A 154 -4.56 -23.01 -9.60
CA PHE A 154 -4.03 -21.85 -10.33
C PHE A 154 -2.55 -22.03 -10.62
N VAL A 155 -2.17 -21.81 -11.88
CA VAL A 155 -0.78 -21.80 -12.35
C VAL A 155 -0.49 -20.46 -13.03
N SER A 156 0.71 -19.93 -12.81
CA SER A 156 1.17 -18.69 -13.48
C SER A 156 1.34 -18.95 -14.98
N ILE A 157 0.79 -18.06 -15.79
CA ILE A 157 0.86 -18.14 -17.27
C ILE A 157 1.57 -16.92 -17.87
N GLY A 158 1.89 -15.91 -17.07
CA GLY A 158 2.64 -14.75 -17.51
C GLY A 158 2.59 -13.62 -16.53
N THR A 159 3.34 -12.57 -16.85
CA THR A 159 3.41 -11.34 -16.06
C THR A 159 3.25 -10.11 -16.96
N VAL A 160 2.69 -9.04 -16.41
CA VAL A 160 2.57 -7.74 -17.05
C VAL A 160 3.13 -6.68 -16.10
N PRO A 161 4.15 -5.90 -16.48
CA PRO A 161 4.68 -4.83 -15.65
C PRO A 161 3.59 -3.83 -15.26
N ALA A 162 3.60 -3.38 -14.01
CA ALA A 162 2.73 -2.33 -13.51
C ALA A 162 3.39 -0.95 -13.66
N GLY A 163 2.62 0.12 -13.43
CA GLY A 163 3.12 1.49 -13.47
C GLY A 163 3.92 1.92 -12.24
N PHE A 164 4.18 1.02 -11.31
CA PHE A 164 4.91 1.16 -10.05
C PHE A 164 4.23 2.12 -9.06
N ASN A 165 4.16 3.42 -9.36
CA ASN A 165 3.50 4.45 -8.56
C ASN A 165 2.71 5.39 -9.46
N THR A 166 1.46 5.06 -9.74
CA THR A 166 0.55 5.90 -10.51
C THR A 166 -0.60 6.43 -9.67
N ASN A 167 -0.99 7.68 -9.91
CA ASN A 167 -2.17 8.31 -9.35
C ASN A 167 -3.28 8.51 -10.39
N THR A 168 -3.13 7.87 -11.54
CA THR A 168 -4.05 7.95 -12.67
C THR A 168 -4.46 6.56 -13.11
N ARG A 169 -5.60 6.45 -13.72
CA ARG A 169 -6.08 5.20 -14.32
C ARG A 169 -5.06 4.60 -15.27
N SER A 170 -4.82 3.32 -15.11
CA SER A 170 -3.97 2.52 -15.98
C SER A 170 -4.76 1.35 -16.55
N PHE A 171 -4.49 1.03 -17.82
CA PHE A 171 -5.19 -0.02 -18.56
C PHE A 171 -4.20 -1.08 -18.99
N TYR A 172 -4.56 -2.33 -18.77
CA TYR A 172 -3.70 -3.47 -19.03
C TYR A 172 -4.44 -4.53 -19.82
N ASN A 173 -3.68 -5.31 -20.56
CA ASN A 173 -4.19 -6.48 -21.27
C ASN A 173 -3.16 -7.61 -21.26
N TYR A 174 -3.66 -8.82 -21.40
CA TYR A 174 -2.86 -10.03 -21.58
C TYR A 174 -3.63 -11.01 -22.47
N THR A 175 -2.93 -11.68 -23.38
CA THR A 175 -3.53 -12.69 -24.23
C THR A 175 -3.03 -14.07 -23.83
N ASP A 176 -3.91 -14.90 -23.30
CA ASP A 176 -3.68 -16.32 -23.12
C ASP A 176 -3.97 -17.03 -24.43
N ALA A 177 -2.91 -17.44 -25.11
CA ALA A 177 -2.98 -17.94 -26.48
C ALA A 177 -3.00 -19.48 -26.57
N ASN A 178 -3.49 -19.98 -27.69
CA ASN A 178 -3.45 -21.40 -28.06
C ASN A 178 -4.12 -22.35 -27.06
N ILE A 179 -5.28 -21.95 -26.55
CA ILE A 179 -6.01 -22.75 -25.58
C ILE A 179 -6.65 -23.95 -26.27
N ASN A 180 -6.39 -25.14 -25.73
CA ASN A 180 -7.08 -26.33 -26.18
C ASN A 180 -8.45 -26.46 -25.48
N TRP A 181 -9.50 -25.94 -26.13
CA TRP A 181 -10.88 -25.99 -25.63
C TRP A 181 -11.49 -27.37 -25.55
N GLN A 182 -10.85 -28.40 -26.14
CA GLN A 182 -11.32 -29.77 -26.03
C GLN A 182 -10.99 -30.39 -24.66
N SER A 183 -9.96 -29.91 -24.02
CA SER A 183 -9.51 -30.38 -22.71
C SER A 183 -9.96 -29.52 -21.53
N ALA A 184 -10.51 -28.34 -21.77
CA ALA A 184 -10.93 -27.41 -20.71
C ALA A 184 -12.31 -26.81 -21.04
N SER A 185 -13.34 -27.23 -20.33
CA SER A 185 -14.69 -26.69 -20.47
C SER A 185 -14.89 -25.34 -19.74
N ILE A 186 -14.12 -25.07 -18.70
CA ILE A 186 -14.13 -23.82 -17.92
C ILE A 186 -12.70 -23.41 -17.60
N LEU A 187 -12.40 -22.14 -17.83
CA LEU A 187 -11.15 -21.51 -17.43
C LEU A 187 -11.45 -20.41 -16.41
N ASN A 188 -10.76 -20.46 -15.29
CA ASN A 188 -10.80 -19.40 -14.30
C ASN A 188 -9.48 -18.64 -14.31
N TYR A 189 -9.54 -17.32 -14.24
CA TYR A 189 -8.38 -16.45 -14.19
C TYR A 189 -8.40 -15.61 -12.94
N ARG A 190 -7.21 -15.30 -12.41
CA ARG A 190 -7.02 -14.30 -11.37
C ARG A 190 -5.75 -13.50 -11.61
N LEU A 191 -5.71 -12.31 -11.07
CA LEU A 191 -4.53 -11.47 -10.98
C LEU A 191 -3.93 -11.60 -9.59
N LYS A 192 -2.63 -11.82 -9.53
CA LYS A 192 -1.83 -11.70 -8.34
C LYS A 192 -0.97 -10.44 -8.49
N ILE A 193 -1.03 -9.57 -7.51
CA ILE A 193 -0.36 -8.26 -7.51
C ILE A 193 0.92 -8.42 -6.71
N ILE A 194 2.05 -8.00 -7.29
CA ILE A 194 3.38 -8.10 -6.70
C ILE A 194 3.99 -6.71 -6.53
#